data_b4cb479c83e457d64ebfeb13cdb68e62
#
_entry.id   b4cb479c83e457d64ebfeb13cdb68e62
#
_cell.length_a   1.000
_cell.length_b   1.000
_cell.length_c   1.000
_cell.angle_alpha   90.00
_cell.angle_beta   90.00
_cell.angle_gamma   90.00
#
_symmetry.space_group_name_H-M   'P 1'
#
loop_
_entity.id
_entity.type
_entity.pdbx_description
1 polymer ?
#
loop_
_entity_poly.entity_id
_entity_poly.type
_entity_poly.pdbx_seq_one_letter_code
_entity_poly.pdbx_strand_id
1 'polypeptide(L)'
;MTSSIYNEDNPSESAPFGRVVRESLLNLGNSPSLTSNELTHEMFSNASQKLMADESIDIDFKKMIQKYWETFLPEAADTVTQDQIRAEILQWFSGEGSIGAYRKRFGINKMINKDNAKLMLQSLAGFVRLSGYRGLVILFDEAEQSYSIMRKSALKDAQNNLLSLINNIEAIPGLFLIYATTPEFYTNPKYGIVIYGALAGRIGKPEDRSPKALHLIWNLDALETNIDEYREAARKIRNIYMTSYPEDANKMSNEDDVDK
;
A
#
# COMPACT_ATOMS: atom_id res chain seq x y z
N MET A 1 1.24 -4.38 -13.51
CA MET A 1 1.17 -3.05 -14.16
C MET A 1 0.60 -2.08 -13.15
N THR A 2 1.44 -1.31 -12.49
CA THR A 2 1.01 -0.23 -11.61
C THR A 2 0.63 0.94 -12.51
N SER A 3 -0.67 1.17 -12.72
CA SER A 3 -1.14 2.42 -13.30
C SER A 3 -0.97 3.52 -12.26
N SER A 4 0.23 4.09 -12.20
CA SER A 4 0.41 5.38 -11.57
C SER A 4 -0.31 6.40 -12.45
N ILE A 5 -1.36 7.00 -11.94
CA ILE A 5 -1.92 8.21 -12.52
C ILE A 5 -0.86 9.30 -12.29
N TYR A 6 0.03 9.44 -13.26
CA TYR A 6 1.00 10.54 -13.30
C TYR A 6 0.25 11.80 -13.74
N ASN A 7 0.30 12.82 -12.91
CA ASN A 7 0.00 14.17 -13.35
C ASN A 7 1.31 14.75 -13.92
N GLU A 8 1.33 15.07 -15.21
CA GLU A 8 2.55 15.49 -15.93
C GLU A 8 3.15 16.80 -15.38
N ASP A 9 2.36 17.62 -14.66
CA ASP A 9 2.78 18.94 -14.19
C ASP A 9 3.58 18.90 -12.86
N ASN A 10 3.47 17.86 -12.05
CA ASN A 10 4.29 17.70 -10.84
C ASN A 10 4.38 16.24 -10.35
N PRO A 11 5.28 15.43 -10.92
CA PRO A 11 5.34 13.99 -10.68
C PRO A 11 5.63 13.59 -9.22
N SER A 12 6.30 14.43 -8.43
CA SER A 12 6.65 14.13 -7.05
C SER A 12 5.50 14.35 -6.06
N GLU A 13 4.58 15.27 -6.33
CA GLU A 13 3.38 15.50 -5.51
C GLU A 13 2.22 14.58 -5.90
N SER A 14 2.21 14.08 -7.12
CA SER A 14 1.14 13.23 -7.65
C SER A 14 1.26 11.76 -7.25
N ALA A 15 2.43 11.30 -6.79
CA ALA A 15 2.60 9.96 -6.28
C ALA A 15 1.69 9.74 -5.04
N PRO A 16 0.83 8.71 -5.02
CA PRO A 16 -0.12 8.50 -3.92
C PRO A 16 0.53 8.49 -2.54
N PHE A 17 1.72 7.91 -2.42
CA PHE A 17 2.48 7.90 -1.18
C PHE A 17 2.97 9.30 -0.79
N GLY A 18 3.45 10.09 -1.73
CA GLY A 18 3.89 11.48 -1.48
C GLY A 18 2.76 12.34 -0.91
N ARG A 19 1.53 12.17 -1.41
CA ARG A 19 0.33 12.83 -0.88
C ARG A 19 0.06 12.44 0.56
N VAL A 20 0.08 11.15 0.88
CA VAL A 20 -0.11 10.66 2.26
C VAL A 20 0.95 11.24 3.19
N VAL A 21 2.22 11.31 2.75
CA VAL A 21 3.31 11.89 3.55
C VAL A 21 3.11 13.38 3.79
N ARG A 22 2.62 14.13 2.80
CA ARG A 22 2.30 15.56 2.96
C ARG A 22 1.13 15.77 3.92
N GLU A 23 0.04 15.05 3.73
CA GLU A 23 -1.14 15.12 4.60
C GLU A 23 -0.81 14.74 6.04
N SER A 24 0.08 13.77 6.24
CA SER A 24 0.51 13.36 7.57
C SER A 24 1.19 14.50 8.34
N LEU A 25 1.97 15.35 7.68
CA LEU A 25 2.58 16.52 8.32
C LEU A 25 1.52 17.47 8.87
N LEU A 26 0.45 17.72 8.12
CA LEU A 26 -0.67 18.57 8.56
C LEU A 26 -1.42 17.96 9.74
N ASN A 27 -1.72 16.66 9.66
CA ASN A 27 -2.45 15.94 10.70
C ASN A 27 -1.65 15.84 12.01
N LEU A 28 -0.37 15.52 11.92
CA LEU A 28 0.51 15.38 13.08
C LEU A 28 0.91 16.73 13.67
N GLY A 29 1.03 17.74 12.84
CA GLY A 29 1.40 19.11 13.24
C GLY A 29 0.31 19.85 14.01
N ASN A 30 -0.89 19.26 14.17
CA ASN A 30 -2.06 19.89 14.83
C ASN A 30 -2.58 21.13 14.12
N SER A 31 -2.55 21.20 12.79
CA SER A 31 -3.19 22.27 12.05
C SER A 31 -4.71 22.03 11.92
N PRO A 32 -5.57 22.87 12.47
CA PRO A 32 -7.02 22.67 12.41
C PRO A 32 -7.66 23.05 11.07
N SER A 33 -6.90 23.58 10.11
CA SER A 33 -7.47 24.01 8.83
C SER A 33 -6.56 23.67 7.65
N LEU A 34 -7.10 22.89 6.71
CA LEU A 34 -6.52 22.61 5.40
C LEU A 34 -6.40 23.85 4.48
N THR A 35 -6.78 25.03 4.97
CA THR A 35 -6.84 26.27 4.19
C THR A 35 -5.60 27.14 4.32
N SER A 36 -4.71 26.92 5.29
CA SER A 36 -3.43 27.63 5.31
C SER A 36 -2.35 26.78 4.62
N ASN A 37 -1.95 27.18 3.44
CA ASN A 37 -0.86 26.58 2.68
C ASN A 37 0.52 26.82 3.30
N GLU A 38 0.61 27.50 4.43
CA GLU A 38 1.86 27.82 5.10
C GLU A 38 2.16 26.81 6.19
N LEU A 39 3.03 25.86 5.84
CA LEU A 39 3.61 24.94 6.81
C LEU A 39 4.60 25.70 7.68
N THR A 40 4.44 25.60 8.98
CA THR A 40 5.30 26.30 9.96
C THR A 40 6.32 25.36 10.56
N HIS A 41 7.43 25.92 11.04
CA HIS A 41 8.44 25.17 11.80
C HIS A 41 7.86 24.52 13.07
N GLU A 42 6.85 25.13 13.68
CA GLU A 42 6.17 24.57 14.84
C GLU A 42 5.41 23.28 14.46
N MET A 43 4.68 23.27 13.34
CA MET A 43 3.99 22.08 12.83
C MET A 43 4.98 20.96 12.52
N PHE A 44 6.08 21.28 11.86
CA PHE A 44 7.15 20.33 11.57
C PHE A 44 7.75 19.76 12.86
N SER A 45 8.06 20.60 13.84
CA SER A 45 8.62 20.18 15.14
C SER A 45 7.67 19.23 15.88
N ASN A 46 6.36 19.57 15.95
CA ASN A 46 5.35 18.76 16.59
C ASN A 46 5.15 17.40 15.89
N ALA A 47 5.08 17.41 14.56
CA ALA A 47 4.96 16.19 13.77
C ALA A 47 6.20 15.30 13.92
N SER A 48 7.39 15.90 13.86
CA SER A 48 8.66 15.20 14.03
C SER A 48 8.80 14.56 15.40
N GLN A 49 8.41 15.25 16.46
CA GLN A 49 8.43 14.70 17.82
C GLN A 49 7.53 13.48 17.95
N LYS A 50 6.30 13.54 17.43
CA LYS A 50 5.36 12.40 17.42
C LYS A 50 5.91 11.23 16.63
N LEU A 51 6.45 11.49 15.44
CA LEU A 51 7.04 10.46 14.58
C LEU A 51 8.24 9.78 15.26
N MET A 52 9.14 10.55 15.86
CA MET A 52 10.32 10.01 16.52
C MET A 52 9.99 9.20 17.78
N ALA A 53 8.91 9.54 18.48
CA ALA A 53 8.47 8.83 19.68
C ALA A 53 7.83 7.45 19.41
N ASP A 54 7.35 7.19 18.20
CA ASP A 54 6.72 5.91 17.84
C ASP A 54 7.78 4.81 17.62
N GLU A 55 7.92 3.90 18.57
CA GLU A 55 8.92 2.81 18.52
C GLU A 55 8.61 1.74 17.46
N SER A 56 7.39 1.69 16.93
CA SER A 56 7.01 0.72 15.90
C SER A 56 7.56 1.03 14.51
N ILE A 57 8.04 2.25 14.30
CA ILE A 57 8.54 2.75 13.02
C ILE A 57 10.06 2.75 13.01
N ASP A 58 10.66 2.16 11.97
CA ASP A 58 12.11 2.10 11.80
C ASP A 58 12.75 3.49 11.73
N ILE A 59 13.95 3.63 12.29
CA ILE A 59 14.64 4.92 12.38
C ILE A 59 14.99 5.53 11.02
N ASP A 60 15.40 4.71 10.04
CA ASP A 60 15.74 5.22 8.71
C ASP A 60 14.45 5.60 7.95
N PHE A 61 13.35 4.85 8.17
CA PHE A 61 12.03 5.24 7.68
C PHE A 61 11.60 6.61 8.22
N LYS A 62 11.71 6.83 9.53
CA LYS A 62 11.41 8.12 10.18
C LYS A 62 12.22 9.26 9.60
N LYS A 63 13.55 9.07 9.43
CA LYS A 63 14.44 10.08 8.85
C LYS A 63 14.01 10.45 7.43
N MET A 64 13.64 9.47 6.60
CA MET A 64 13.21 9.75 5.23
C MET A 64 11.89 10.52 5.19
N ILE A 65 10.95 10.21 6.08
CA ILE A 65 9.70 10.98 6.22
C ILE A 65 10.00 12.41 6.65
N GLN A 66 10.87 12.62 7.66
CA GLN A 66 11.26 13.98 8.09
C GLN A 66 11.92 14.76 6.97
N LYS A 67 12.83 14.12 6.21
CA LYS A 67 13.48 14.77 5.06
C LYS A 67 12.49 15.13 3.95
N TYR A 68 11.46 14.33 3.76
CA TYR A 68 10.38 14.67 2.84
C TYR A 68 9.58 15.89 3.35
N TRP A 69 9.24 15.95 4.64
CA TRP A 69 8.55 17.07 5.24
C TRP A 69 9.36 18.37 5.20
N GLU A 70 10.71 18.30 5.40
CA GLU A 70 11.60 19.46 5.30
C GLU A 70 11.48 20.17 3.95
N THR A 71 11.15 19.47 2.87
CA THR A 71 10.98 20.06 1.53
C THR A 71 9.77 20.98 1.39
N PHE A 72 8.88 21.02 2.36
CA PHE A 72 7.70 21.89 2.38
C PHE A 72 7.88 23.12 3.30
N LEU A 73 9.00 23.25 3.99
CA LEU A 73 9.23 24.40 4.87
C LEU A 73 9.52 25.67 4.05
N PRO A 74 9.14 26.86 4.54
CA PRO A 74 9.27 28.11 3.79
C PRO A 74 10.71 28.46 3.36
N GLU A 75 11.71 28.01 4.12
CA GLU A 75 13.13 28.25 3.85
C GLU A 75 13.79 27.15 3.02
N ALA A 76 13.01 26.17 2.60
CA ALA A 76 13.52 25.10 1.75
C ALA A 76 14.05 25.68 0.42
N ALA A 77 15.00 24.98 -0.20
CA ALA A 77 15.59 25.34 -1.50
C ALA A 77 14.50 25.61 -2.55
N ASP A 78 14.93 26.13 -3.69
CA ASP A 78 14.01 26.37 -4.82
C ASP A 78 13.19 25.11 -5.18
N THR A 79 12.05 25.32 -5.84
CA THR A 79 11.07 24.25 -6.12
C THR A 79 11.68 23.07 -6.88
N VAL A 80 12.59 23.32 -7.83
CA VAL A 80 13.23 22.26 -8.63
C VAL A 80 14.08 21.36 -7.76
N THR A 81 14.87 21.95 -6.85
CA THR A 81 15.70 21.22 -5.88
C THR A 81 14.84 20.41 -4.91
N GLN A 82 13.72 20.98 -4.44
CA GLN A 82 12.77 20.28 -3.56
C GLN A 82 12.14 19.07 -4.23
N ASP A 83 11.73 19.21 -5.49
CA ASP A 83 11.15 18.10 -6.27
C ASP A 83 12.15 16.97 -6.50
N GLN A 84 13.42 17.31 -6.76
CA GLN A 84 14.47 16.31 -6.88
C GLN A 84 14.69 15.55 -5.57
N ILE A 85 14.71 16.25 -4.43
CA ILE A 85 14.85 15.62 -3.10
C ILE A 85 13.66 14.68 -2.84
N ARG A 86 12.43 15.13 -3.12
CA ARG A 86 11.23 14.30 -2.97
C ARG A 86 11.29 13.04 -3.84
N ALA A 87 11.69 13.20 -5.11
CA ALA A 87 11.84 12.08 -6.04
C ALA A 87 12.88 11.06 -5.53
N GLU A 88 14.05 11.50 -5.05
CA GLU A 88 15.07 10.61 -4.49
C GLU A 88 14.57 9.88 -3.24
N ILE A 89 13.81 10.56 -2.36
CA ILE A 89 13.23 9.92 -1.18
C ILE A 89 12.22 8.85 -1.60
N LEU A 90 11.37 9.12 -2.60
CA LEU A 90 10.42 8.13 -3.13
C LEU A 90 11.12 6.94 -3.79
N GLN A 91 12.24 7.15 -4.48
CA GLN A 91 13.08 6.06 -5.00
C GLN A 91 13.62 5.16 -3.86
N TRP A 92 14.05 5.75 -2.74
CA TRP A 92 14.47 4.94 -1.58
C TRP A 92 13.31 4.05 -1.06
N PHE A 93 12.08 4.60 -0.98
CA PHE A 93 10.90 3.82 -0.60
C PHE A 93 10.57 2.70 -1.60
N SER A 94 10.97 2.85 -2.85
CA SER A 94 10.87 1.80 -3.89
C SER A 94 12.02 0.78 -3.84
N GLY A 95 13.00 0.98 -2.94
CA GLY A 95 14.19 0.12 -2.85
C GLY A 95 15.25 0.40 -3.92
N GLU A 96 15.16 1.55 -4.58
CA GLU A 96 16.05 1.96 -5.67
C GLU A 96 17.21 2.84 -5.17
N GLY A 97 18.30 2.89 -5.96
CA GLY A 97 19.45 3.73 -5.66
C GLY A 97 20.57 3.02 -4.89
N SER A 98 21.48 3.77 -4.29
CA SER A 98 22.64 3.23 -3.57
C SER A 98 22.73 3.73 -2.14
N ILE A 99 23.03 2.83 -1.20
CA ILE A 99 23.17 3.16 0.23
C ILE A 99 24.26 4.23 0.48
N GLY A 100 25.32 4.25 -0.33
CA GLY A 100 26.41 5.23 -0.18
C GLY A 100 25.91 6.66 -0.42
N ALA A 101 25.11 6.87 -1.46
CA ALA A 101 24.52 8.17 -1.78
C ALA A 101 23.54 8.61 -0.68
N TYR A 102 22.61 7.72 -0.30
CA TYR A 102 21.62 8.02 0.73
C TYR A 102 22.21 8.25 2.11
N ARG A 103 23.27 7.49 2.48
CA ARG A 103 24.00 7.72 3.73
C ARG A 103 24.60 9.10 3.79
N LYS A 104 25.28 9.51 2.72
CA LYS A 104 25.92 10.83 2.63
C LYS A 104 24.91 11.97 2.67
N ARG A 105 23.76 11.79 1.97
CA ARG A 105 22.78 12.87 1.79
C ARG A 105 21.76 12.95 2.92
N PHE A 106 21.24 11.81 3.36
CA PHE A 106 20.11 11.73 4.31
C PHE A 106 20.46 11.08 5.66
N GLY A 107 21.70 10.61 5.83
CA GLY A 107 22.16 10.03 7.09
C GLY A 107 21.47 8.70 7.45
N ILE A 108 21.05 7.91 6.45
CA ILE A 108 20.43 6.60 6.65
C ILE A 108 21.45 5.47 6.50
N ASN A 109 21.16 4.31 7.06
CA ASN A 109 22.09 3.21 7.16
C ASN A 109 21.69 1.97 6.34
N LYS A 110 20.46 1.87 5.84
CA LYS A 110 19.96 0.69 5.10
C LYS A 110 19.10 1.07 3.92
N MET A 111 19.15 0.25 2.89
CA MET A 111 18.20 0.27 1.78
C MET A 111 17.02 -0.65 2.09
N ILE A 112 15.86 -0.33 1.53
CA ILE A 112 14.74 -1.27 1.53
C ILE A 112 15.08 -2.42 0.60
N ASN A 113 15.03 -3.65 1.11
CA ASN A 113 15.30 -4.87 0.37
C ASN A 113 14.51 -6.05 0.97
N LYS A 114 14.66 -7.24 0.39
CA LYS A 114 13.94 -8.45 0.82
C LYS A 114 14.16 -8.81 2.29
N ASP A 115 15.32 -8.47 2.87
CA ASP A 115 15.70 -8.91 4.23
C ASP A 115 15.03 -8.03 5.29
N ASN A 116 14.72 -6.76 4.96
CA ASN A 116 14.07 -5.82 5.87
C ASN A 116 12.65 -5.40 5.41
N ALA A 117 12.14 -5.95 4.30
CA ALA A 117 10.82 -5.60 3.75
C ALA A 117 9.69 -5.69 4.79
N LYS A 118 9.71 -6.71 5.65
CA LYS A 118 8.73 -6.87 6.73
C LYS A 118 8.78 -5.71 7.73
N LEU A 119 9.99 -5.32 8.17
CA LEU A 119 10.18 -4.18 9.08
C LEU A 119 9.70 -2.88 8.44
N MET A 120 9.98 -2.69 7.15
CA MET A 120 9.54 -1.51 6.41
C MET A 120 8.02 -1.49 6.21
N LEU A 121 7.39 -2.64 5.95
CA LEU A 121 5.94 -2.76 5.90
C LEU A 121 5.28 -2.45 7.25
N GLN A 122 5.86 -2.94 8.34
CA GLN A 122 5.43 -2.61 9.70
C GLN A 122 5.56 -1.10 9.97
N SER A 123 6.68 -0.50 9.57
CA SER A 123 6.91 0.94 9.69
C SER A 123 5.90 1.76 8.88
N LEU A 124 5.57 1.30 7.66
CA LEU A 124 4.54 1.93 6.83
C LEU A 124 3.15 1.86 7.48
N ALA A 125 2.75 0.69 7.99
CA ALA A 125 1.47 0.54 8.69
C ALA A 125 1.40 1.41 9.96
N GLY A 126 2.49 1.45 10.73
CA GLY A 126 2.62 2.32 11.90
C GLY A 126 2.51 3.80 11.53
N PHE A 127 3.22 4.23 10.50
CA PHE A 127 3.17 5.60 10.01
C PHE A 127 1.77 6.01 9.51
N VAL A 128 1.09 5.15 8.75
CA VAL A 128 -0.28 5.40 8.28
C VAL A 128 -1.23 5.59 9.46
N ARG A 129 -1.13 4.75 10.49
CA ARG A 129 -1.94 4.90 11.71
C ARG A 129 -1.59 6.15 12.50
N LEU A 130 -0.30 6.43 12.67
CA LEU A 130 0.17 7.65 13.33
C LEU A 130 -0.37 8.90 12.63
N SER A 131 -0.49 8.86 11.30
CA SER A 131 -1.04 9.93 10.46
C SER A 131 -2.56 10.11 10.58
N GLY A 132 -3.24 9.34 11.43
CA GLY A 132 -4.67 9.47 11.70
C GLY A 132 -5.56 8.54 10.88
N TYR A 133 -5.01 7.70 10.01
CA TYR A 133 -5.76 6.68 9.29
C TYR A 133 -6.04 5.45 10.19
N ARG A 134 -7.10 4.72 9.90
CA ARG A 134 -7.45 3.52 10.66
C ARG A 134 -6.51 2.35 10.42
N GLY A 135 -5.86 2.32 9.26
CA GLY A 135 -4.93 1.26 8.87
C GLY A 135 -4.61 1.29 7.39
N LEU A 136 -3.87 0.26 6.96
CA LEU A 136 -3.42 0.04 5.60
C LEU A 136 -4.00 -1.26 5.07
N VAL A 137 -4.67 -1.21 3.91
CA VAL A 137 -5.12 -2.37 3.17
C VAL A 137 -4.23 -2.56 1.96
N ILE A 138 -3.66 -3.74 1.80
CA ILE A 138 -2.85 -4.09 0.63
C ILE A 138 -3.55 -5.22 -0.12
N LEU A 139 -3.82 -4.98 -1.40
CA LEU A 139 -4.35 -5.97 -2.32
C LEU A 139 -3.22 -6.48 -3.20
N PHE A 140 -2.96 -7.78 -3.12
CA PHE A 140 -2.12 -8.51 -4.09
C PHE A 140 -3.05 -9.16 -5.11
N ASP A 141 -2.93 -8.74 -6.35
CA ASP A 141 -3.71 -9.28 -7.45
C ASP A 141 -2.80 -10.05 -8.41
N GLU A 142 -3.27 -11.21 -8.86
CA GLU A 142 -2.57 -12.09 -9.82
C GLU A 142 -1.12 -12.44 -9.44
N ALA A 143 -0.76 -12.40 -8.16
CA ALA A 143 0.61 -12.65 -7.72
C ALA A 143 1.08 -14.08 -8.06
N GLU A 144 0.15 -15.03 -8.20
CA GLU A 144 0.45 -16.40 -8.60
C GLU A 144 0.91 -16.53 -10.06
N GLN A 145 0.63 -15.56 -10.94
CA GLN A 145 1.12 -15.60 -12.33
C GLN A 145 2.64 -15.67 -12.38
N SER A 146 3.31 -14.93 -11.51
CA SER A 146 4.76 -14.98 -11.40
C SER A 146 5.28 -16.34 -10.92
N TYR A 147 4.49 -17.10 -10.16
CA TYR A 147 4.88 -18.42 -9.68
C TYR A 147 5.06 -19.44 -10.80
N SER A 148 4.26 -19.34 -11.86
CA SER A 148 4.31 -20.26 -13.02
C SER A 148 5.63 -20.21 -13.78
N ILE A 149 6.33 -19.07 -13.74
CA ILE A 149 7.60 -18.82 -14.44
C ILE A 149 8.82 -18.88 -13.53
N MET A 150 8.61 -18.99 -12.21
CA MET A 150 9.70 -19.04 -11.24
C MET A 150 10.47 -20.36 -11.29
N ARG A 151 11.78 -20.30 -11.07
CA ARG A 151 12.58 -21.50 -10.77
C ARG A 151 12.16 -22.06 -9.42
N LYS A 152 12.30 -23.38 -9.22
CA LYS A 152 11.86 -24.08 -8.00
C LYS A 152 12.39 -23.46 -6.70
N SER A 153 13.65 -22.98 -6.67
CA SER A 153 14.22 -22.31 -5.51
C SER A 153 13.52 -20.98 -5.22
N ALA A 154 13.33 -20.15 -6.25
CA ALA A 154 12.65 -18.86 -6.12
C ALA A 154 11.18 -19.03 -5.72
N LEU A 155 10.49 -20.04 -6.25
CA LEU A 155 9.12 -20.38 -5.87
C LEU A 155 9.03 -20.76 -4.38
N LYS A 156 9.96 -21.61 -3.92
CA LYS A 156 10.04 -21.98 -2.51
C LYS A 156 10.26 -20.77 -1.62
N ASP A 157 11.15 -19.86 -2.00
CA ASP A 157 11.42 -18.63 -1.27
C ASP A 157 10.19 -17.71 -1.25
N ALA A 158 9.48 -17.58 -2.38
CA ALA A 158 8.25 -16.80 -2.46
C ALA A 158 7.14 -17.37 -1.56
N GLN A 159 6.94 -18.69 -1.56
CA GLN A 159 5.98 -19.37 -0.69
C GLN A 159 6.36 -19.27 0.80
N ASN A 160 7.65 -19.36 1.14
CA ASN A 160 8.14 -19.12 2.50
C ASN A 160 7.89 -17.67 2.95
N ASN A 161 8.12 -16.69 2.06
CA ASN A 161 7.87 -15.29 2.35
C ASN A 161 6.37 -15.03 2.58
N LEU A 162 5.49 -15.62 1.78
CA LEU A 162 4.04 -15.52 1.96
C LEU A 162 3.61 -16.15 3.29
N LEU A 163 4.11 -17.35 3.63
CA LEU A 163 3.85 -17.98 4.92
C LEU A 163 4.32 -17.11 6.09
N SER A 164 5.52 -16.55 5.99
CA SER A 164 6.06 -15.63 6.99
C SER A 164 5.20 -14.38 7.15
N LEU A 165 4.71 -13.82 6.04
CA LEU A 165 3.82 -12.67 6.05
C LEU A 165 2.50 -13.00 6.75
N ILE A 166 1.85 -14.09 6.39
CA ILE A 166 0.58 -14.55 7.00
C ILE A 166 0.74 -14.79 8.51
N ASN A 167 1.83 -15.45 8.93
CA ASN A 167 2.06 -15.73 10.33
C ASN A 167 2.36 -14.50 11.20
N ASN A 168 2.79 -13.42 10.58
CA ASN A 168 3.22 -12.22 11.31
C ASN A 168 2.26 -11.03 11.16
N ILE A 169 1.24 -11.14 10.31
CA ILE A 169 0.32 -10.02 10.06
C ILE A 169 -0.43 -9.60 11.33
N GLU A 170 -0.78 -10.54 12.19
CA GLU A 170 -1.45 -10.28 13.47
C GLU A 170 -0.62 -9.41 14.42
N ALA A 171 0.71 -9.43 14.23
CA ALA A 171 1.64 -8.60 15.00
C ALA A 171 1.82 -7.19 14.43
N ILE A 172 1.16 -6.86 13.30
CA ILE A 172 1.23 -5.54 12.67
C ILE A 172 -0.15 -4.87 12.79
N PRO A 173 -0.39 -4.07 13.83
CA PRO A 173 -1.68 -3.44 14.05
C PRO A 173 -2.07 -2.54 12.88
N GLY A 174 -3.33 -2.65 12.43
CA GLY A 174 -3.87 -1.84 11.34
C GLY A 174 -3.41 -2.24 9.94
N LEU A 175 -2.74 -3.39 9.77
CA LEU A 175 -2.46 -3.96 8.44
C LEU A 175 -3.49 -5.03 8.09
N PHE A 176 -4.09 -4.92 6.91
CA PHE A 176 -4.96 -5.92 6.33
C PHE A 176 -4.49 -6.27 4.93
N LEU A 177 -4.32 -7.58 4.66
CA LEU A 177 -3.86 -8.07 3.36
C LEU A 177 -4.99 -8.86 2.69
N ILE A 178 -5.21 -8.55 1.42
CA ILE A 178 -6.07 -9.30 0.52
C ILE A 178 -5.20 -9.88 -0.58
N TYR A 179 -5.28 -11.19 -0.76
CA TYR A 179 -4.53 -11.92 -1.78
C TYR A 179 -5.53 -12.55 -2.75
N ALA A 180 -5.80 -11.89 -3.88
CA ALA A 180 -6.69 -12.38 -4.90
C ALA A 180 -5.95 -13.40 -5.76
N THR A 181 -6.54 -14.59 -5.92
CA THR A 181 -5.94 -15.72 -6.60
C THR A 181 -6.95 -16.52 -7.41
N THR A 182 -6.45 -17.30 -8.34
CA THR A 182 -7.23 -18.31 -9.06
C THR A 182 -7.25 -19.65 -8.32
N PRO A 183 -8.16 -20.59 -8.64
CA PRO A 183 -8.15 -21.94 -8.09
C PRO A 183 -6.82 -22.69 -8.29
N GLU A 184 -6.10 -22.40 -9.36
CA GLU A 184 -4.79 -22.99 -9.66
C GLU A 184 -3.73 -22.69 -8.60
N PHE A 185 -3.80 -21.54 -7.96
CA PHE A 185 -2.93 -21.19 -6.83
C PHE A 185 -2.98 -22.26 -5.74
N TYR A 186 -4.12 -22.89 -5.52
CA TYR A 186 -4.29 -23.92 -4.49
C TYR A 186 -3.88 -25.31 -4.98
N THR A 187 -4.22 -25.67 -6.20
CA THR A 187 -4.24 -27.06 -6.66
C THR A 187 -3.14 -27.44 -7.63
N ASN A 188 -2.45 -26.47 -8.25
CA ASN A 188 -1.49 -26.77 -9.30
C ASN A 188 -0.27 -27.54 -8.74
N PRO A 189 0.07 -28.75 -9.26
CA PRO A 189 1.16 -29.58 -8.75
C PRO A 189 2.56 -29.07 -9.07
N LYS A 190 2.69 -28.02 -9.88
CA LYS A 190 4.00 -27.45 -10.27
C LYS A 190 4.35 -26.18 -9.49
N TYR A 191 3.36 -25.32 -9.21
CA TYR A 191 3.56 -24.02 -8.59
C TYR A 191 2.52 -23.63 -7.53
N GLY A 192 1.45 -24.42 -7.37
CA GLY A 192 0.43 -24.17 -6.36
C GLY A 192 0.93 -24.40 -4.94
N ILE A 193 0.20 -23.90 -3.96
CA ILE A 193 0.57 -24.03 -2.54
C ILE A 193 0.56 -25.49 -2.05
N VAL A 194 -0.13 -26.39 -2.78
CA VAL A 194 -0.17 -27.82 -2.48
C VAL A 194 1.23 -28.46 -2.41
N ILE A 195 2.22 -27.91 -3.11
CA ILE A 195 3.61 -28.39 -3.08
C ILE A 195 4.37 -27.99 -1.80
N TYR A 196 3.82 -27.04 -1.04
CA TYR A 196 4.41 -26.57 0.21
C TYR A 196 3.43 -26.75 1.38
N GLY A 197 3.47 -27.92 1.99
CA GLY A 197 2.49 -28.35 3.02
C GLY A 197 2.32 -27.39 4.19
N ALA A 198 3.36 -26.67 4.60
CA ALA A 198 3.26 -25.69 5.69
C ALA A 198 2.36 -24.49 5.30
N LEU A 199 2.48 -23.98 4.07
CA LEU A 199 1.64 -22.91 3.57
C LEU A 199 0.22 -23.40 3.33
N ALA A 200 0.05 -24.56 2.68
CA ALA A 200 -1.25 -25.19 2.45
C ALA A 200 -2.01 -25.44 3.75
N GLY A 201 -1.32 -25.94 4.78
CA GLY A 201 -1.90 -26.17 6.11
C GLY A 201 -2.30 -24.89 6.85
N ARG A 202 -1.60 -23.77 6.59
CA ARG A 202 -1.92 -22.48 7.23
C ARG A 202 -3.07 -21.76 6.52
N ILE A 203 -3.14 -21.83 5.20
CA ILE A 203 -4.19 -21.17 4.41
C ILE A 203 -5.48 -22.00 4.42
N GLY A 204 -5.39 -23.33 4.28
CA GLY A 204 -6.53 -24.23 4.15
C GLY A 204 -6.83 -24.55 2.69
N LYS A 205 -8.01 -25.14 2.47
CA LYS A 205 -8.50 -25.55 1.13
C LYS A 205 -9.72 -24.73 0.72
N PRO A 206 -9.85 -24.41 -0.59
CA PRO A 206 -11.01 -23.65 -1.10
C PRO A 206 -12.35 -24.34 -0.84
N GLU A 207 -12.34 -25.65 -0.65
CA GLU A 207 -13.52 -26.48 -0.42
C GLU A 207 -14.03 -26.41 1.01
N ASP A 208 -13.26 -25.92 1.94
CA ASP A 208 -13.67 -25.69 3.34
C ASP A 208 -14.69 -24.53 3.41
N ARG A 209 -15.91 -24.83 2.92
CA ARG A 209 -17.03 -23.89 2.73
C ARG A 209 -17.69 -23.39 4.03
N SER A 210 -17.05 -23.55 5.17
CA SER A 210 -17.66 -23.04 6.40
C SER A 210 -17.52 -21.52 6.45
N PRO A 211 -18.60 -20.74 6.46
CA PRO A 211 -18.55 -19.27 6.53
C PRO A 211 -18.27 -18.78 7.94
N LYS A 212 -17.25 -19.36 8.58
CA LYS A 212 -16.78 -18.87 9.87
C LYS A 212 -15.96 -17.64 9.61
N ALA A 213 -16.22 -16.56 10.34
CA ALA A 213 -15.56 -15.25 10.23
C ALA A 213 -14.01 -15.27 10.37
N LEU A 214 -13.41 -16.43 10.62
CA LEU A 214 -11.98 -16.69 10.79
C LEU A 214 -11.35 -17.45 9.61
N HIS A 215 -12.10 -17.69 8.51
CA HIS A 215 -11.51 -18.35 7.34
C HIS A 215 -10.60 -17.37 6.59
N LEU A 216 -9.38 -17.82 6.30
CA LEU A 216 -8.42 -17.08 5.49
C LEU A 216 -8.79 -17.06 4.00
N ILE A 217 -9.70 -17.95 3.56
CA ILE A 217 -10.12 -18.07 2.17
C ILE A 217 -11.58 -17.68 2.03
N TRP A 218 -11.85 -16.80 1.07
CA TRP A 218 -13.17 -16.48 0.57
C TRP A 218 -13.28 -16.97 -0.87
N ASN A 219 -14.05 -18.02 -1.08
CA ASN A 219 -14.31 -18.55 -2.42
C ASN A 219 -15.46 -17.76 -3.05
N LEU A 220 -15.11 -16.85 -3.96
CA LEU A 220 -16.11 -16.01 -4.65
C LEU A 220 -16.97 -16.80 -5.62
N ASP A 221 -16.43 -17.88 -6.22
CA ASP A 221 -17.19 -18.75 -7.13
C ASP A 221 -18.27 -19.58 -6.40
N ALA A 222 -18.13 -19.72 -5.08
CA ALA A 222 -19.13 -20.41 -4.26
C ALA A 222 -20.25 -19.48 -3.74
N LEU A 223 -20.16 -18.19 -4.02
CA LEU A 223 -21.24 -17.25 -3.73
C LEU A 223 -22.35 -17.47 -4.76
N GLU A 224 -23.50 -17.91 -4.32
CA GLU A 224 -24.71 -17.94 -5.16
C GLU A 224 -25.20 -16.50 -5.36
N THR A 225 -24.56 -15.80 -6.29
CA THR A 225 -24.98 -14.45 -6.68
C THR A 225 -26.11 -14.55 -7.71
N ASN A 226 -27.22 -13.91 -7.41
CA ASN A 226 -28.32 -13.78 -8.37
C ASN A 226 -28.11 -12.55 -9.27
N ILE A 227 -28.87 -12.47 -10.36
CA ILE A 227 -28.76 -11.37 -11.33
C ILE A 227 -29.00 -9.99 -10.71
N ASP A 228 -29.85 -9.90 -9.68
CA ASP A 228 -30.18 -8.63 -9.03
C ASP A 228 -29.02 -8.13 -8.18
N GLU A 229 -28.24 -9.02 -7.58
CA GLU A 229 -27.00 -8.67 -6.86
C GLU A 229 -25.92 -8.14 -7.82
N TYR A 230 -25.79 -8.73 -9.01
CA TYR A 230 -24.90 -8.20 -10.06
C TYR A 230 -25.34 -6.82 -10.53
N ARG A 231 -26.63 -6.60 -10.72
CA ARG A 231 -27.19 -5.30 -11.08
C ARG A 231 -26.92 -4.25 -9.99
N GLU A 232 -27.12 -4.61 -8.74
CA GLU A 232 -26.81 -3.71 -7.62
C GLU A 232 -25.32 -3.38 -7.54
N ALA A 233 -24.43 -4.34 -7.71
CA ALA A 233 -23.00 -4.13 -7.79
C ALA A 233 -22.63 -3.17 -8.94
N ALA A 234 -23.20 -3.38 -10.12
CA ALA A 234 -22.98 -2.51 -11.27
C ALA A 234 -23.45 -1.06 -11.02
N ARG A 235 -24.62 -0.88 -10.38
CA ARG A 235 -25.10 0.46 -9.97
C ARG A 235 -24.17 1.13 -8.98
N LYS A 236 -23.65 0.39 -7.99
CA LYS A 236 -22.69 0.92 -7.01
C LYS A 236 -21.37 1.35 -7.67
N ILE A 237 -20.84 0.53 -8.57
CA ILE A 237 -19.60 0.85 -9.35
C ILE A 237 -19.84 2.10 -10.20
N ARG A 238 -20.96 2.16 -10.92
CA ARG A 238 -21.34 3.33 -11.71
C ARG A 238 -21.40 4.61 -10.84
N ASN A 239 -22.03 4.54 -9.69
CA ASN A 239 -22.17 5.69 -8.79
C ASN A 239 -20.81 6.17 -8.26
N ILE A 240 -19.90 5.25 -7.92
CA ILE A 240 -18.52 5.59 -7.54
C ILE A 240 -17.81 6.29 -8.70
N TYR A 241 -17.93 5.75 -9.91
CA TYR A 241 -17.31 6.35 -11.11
C TYR A 241 -17.86 7.77 -11.36
N MET A 242 -19.19 7.94 -11.35
CA MET A 242 -19.83 9.23 -11.58
C MET A 242 -19.49 10.27 -10.50
N THR A 243 -19.27 9.85 -9.27
CA THR A 243 -18.82 10.74 -8.19
C THR A 243 -17.37 11.17 -8.40
N SER A 244 -16.54 10.27 -8.94
CA SER A 244 -15.11 10.52 -9.18
C SER A 244 -14.86 11.33 -10.47
N TYR A 245 -15.74 11.20 -11.47
CA TYR A 245 -15.64 11.81 -12.81
C TYR A 245 -16.97 12.46 -13.21
N PRO A 246 -17.35 13.60 -12.58
CA PRO A 246 -18.65 14.25 -12.82
C PRO A 246 -18.85 14.71 -14.29
N GLU A 247 -17.75 15.04 -15.00
CA GLU A 247 -17.78 15.47 -16.40
C GLU A 247 -18.16 14.34 -17.37
N ASP A 248 -17.99 13.08 -16.97
CA ASP A 248 -18.37 11.93 -17.79
C ASP A 248 -19.81 11.46 -17.54
N ALA A 249 -20.48 12.03 -16.53
CA ALA A 249 -21.83 11.64 -16.15
C ALA A 249 -22.84 11.67 -17.33
N ASN A 250 -22.69 12.65 -18.21
CA ASN A 250 -23.54 12.82 -19.40
C ASN A 250 -23.21 11.85 -20.55
N LYS A 251 -22.08 11.14 -20.47
CA LYS A 251 -21.63 10.19 -21.50
C LYS A 251 -21.96 8.75 -21.13
N MET A 252 -22.33 8.49 -19.88
CA MET A 252 -22.68 7.17 -19.43
C MET A 252 -24.15 6.87 -19.74
N SER A 253 -24.41 5.62 -20.13
CA SER A 253 -25.75 5.09 -20.32
C SER A 253 -26.63 5.31 -19.08
N ASN A 254 -27.91 5.52 -19.29
CA ASN A 254 -28.90 5.72 -18.23
C ASN A 254 -28.97 4.49 -17.30
N GLU A 255 -29.54 4.65 -16.11
CA GLU A 255 -29.74 3.56 -15.14
C GLU A 255 -30.43 2.35 -15.77
N ASP A 256 -31.36 2.58 -16.70
CA ASP A 256 -32.12 1.55 -17.43
C ASP A 256 -31.25 0.63 -18.33
N ASP A 257 -30.04 1.06 -18.69
CA ASP A 257 -29.10 0.24 -19.48
C ASP A 257 -28.31 -0.76 -18.64
N VAL A 258 -28.30 -0.61 -17.33
CA VAL A 258 -27.70 -1.59 -16.39
C VAL A 258 -28.63 -2.80 -16.21
N ASP A 259 -29.90 -2.66 -16.56
CA ASP A 259 -30.93 -3.68 -16.38
C ASP A 259 -31.12 -4.56 -17.65
N LYS A 260 -30.43 -4.26 -18.75
CA LYS A 260 -30.39 -5.07 -19.97
C LYS A 260 -29.22 -6.05 -19.97
#